data_89e5c2bbf3ea472e9ae1c06ad4775bfe
#
_entry.id   89e5c2bbf3ea472e9ae1c06ad4775bfe
#
_cell.length_a   1.000
_cell.length_b   1.000
_cell.length_c   1.000
_cell.angle_alpha   90.00
_cell.angle_beta   90.00
_cell.angle_gamma   90.00
#
_symmetry.space_group_name_H-M   'P 1'
#
loop_
_entity.id
_entity.type
_entity.pdbx_description
1 polymer ?
#
loop_
_entity_poly.entity_id
_entity_poly.type
_entity_poly.pdbx_seq_one_letter_code
_entity_poly.pdbx_strand_id
1 'polypeptide(L)'
;MSTSSPPLHAPLASTSLDLLDRSRGSLLLACRTGDVGERYVEAHLGALRAAAALLAARSLPGSVGAPPAPGRTIRAAVLRSGGGSSRSRPRSVWELLPRVAPELTEWSAFFAASARRRAAVERGSQIVAREADDLLRQAEIFLEIVQELLGLPRADPLAPLSGYVAPVSRSGGAGRE
;
A
#
# COMPACT_ATOMS: atom_id res chain seq x y z
N MET A 1 8.47 -44.51 7.76
CA MET A 1 9.03 -43.32 8.42
C MET A 1 8.73 -42.13 7.53
N SER A 2 7.60 -41.43 7.80
CA SER A 2 7.13 -40.30 7.00
C SER A 2 7.71 -39.05 7.58
N THR A 3 8.63 -38.39 6.88
CA THR A 3 9.16 -37.08 7.22
C THR A 3 8.19 -36.03 6.70
N SER A 4 7.27 -35.58 7.57
CA SER A 4 6.51 -34.38 7.32
C SER A 4 7.43 -33.16 7.42
N SER A 5 7.78 -32.58 6.29
CA SER A 5 8.40 -31.25 6.26
C SER A 5 7.41 -30.23 6.82
N PRO A 6 7.81 -29.37 7.77
CA PRO A 6 6.93 -28.32 8.26
C PRO A 6 6.63 -27.32 7.13
N PRO A 7 5.41 -26.76 7.06
CA PRO A 7 5.08 -25.73 6.09
C PRO A 7 5.97 -24.51 6.33
N LEU A 8 6.72 -24.11 5.31
CA LEU A 8 7.73 -23.06 5.36
C LEU A 8 7.20 -21.64 5.58
N HIS A 9 5.87 -21.43 5.57
CA HIS A 9 5.27 -20.12 5.80
C HIS A 9 3.95 -20.27 6.55
N ALA A 10 3.82 -19.60 7.68
CA ALA A 10 2.52 -19.40 8.32
C ALA A 10 1.61 -18.61 7.35
N PRO A 11 0.31 -18.98 7.23
CA PRO A 11 -0.59 -18.26 6.36
C PRO A 11 -0.65 -16.77 6.80
N LEU A 12 -0.51 -15.88 5.83
CA LEU A 12 -0.65 -14.44 6.07
C LEU A 12 -2.06 -14.17 6.63
N ALA A 13 -2.13 -13.29 7.61
CA ALA A 13 -3.42 -12.86 8.15
C ALA A 13 -4.24 -12.19 7.03
N SER A 14 -5.54 -12.48 6.96
CA SER A 14 -6.46 -11.88 5.98
C SER A 14 -6.35 -10.35 5.95
N THR A 15 -6.14 -9.71 7.11
CA THR A 15 -5.92 -8.26 7.22
C THR A 15 -4.72 -7.77 6.39
N SER A 16 -3.63 -8.54 6.34
CA SER A 16 -2.46 -8.14 5.55
C SER A 16 -2.75 -8.21 4.05
N LEU A 17 -3.46 -9.25 3.60
CA LEU A 17 -3.88 -9.39 2.21
C LEU A 17 -4.87 -8.29 1.81
N ASP A 18 -5.88 -8.00 2.64
CA ASP A 18 -6.83 -6.91 2.42
C ASP A 18 -6.13 -5.54 2.28
N LEU A 19 -5.10 -5.31 3.09
CA LEU A 19 -4.31 -4.08 3.02
C LEU A 19 -3.48 -3.99 1.73
N LEU A 20 -2.93 -5.10 1.25
CA LEU A 20 -2.22 -5.16 -0.03
C LEU A 20 -3.17 -4.91 -1.20
N ASP A 21 -4.36 -5.49 -1.18
CA ASP A 21 -5.36 -5.28 -2.24
C ASP A 21 -5.82 -3.82 -2.27
N ARG A 22 -6.04 -3.21 -1.11
CA ARG A 22 -6.34 -1.77 -1.02
C ARG A 22 -5.16 -0.89 -1.45
N SER A 23 -3.92 -1.33 -1.20
CA SER A 23 -2.73 -0.65 -1.70
C SER A 23 -2.72 -0.62 -3.23
N ARG A 24 -2.90 -1.78 -3.86
CA ARG A 24 -3.02 -1.88 -5.33
C ARG A 24 -4.16 -1.02 -5.87
N GLY A 25 -5.33 -1.03 -5.22
CA GLY A 25 -6.46 -0.20 -5.60
C GLY A 25 -6.13 1.30 -5.60
N SER A 26 -5.39 1.79 -4.60
CA SER A 26 -4.94 3.18 -4.56
C SER A 26 -3.96 3.51 -5.68
N LEU A 27 -2.97 2.64 -5.95
CA LEU A 27 -2.01 2.87 -7.03
C LEU A 27 -2.70 2.87 -8.40
N LEU A 28 -3.66 1.98 -8.62
CA LEU A 28 -4.47 1.98 -9.84
C LEU A 28 -5.29 3.27 -10.00
N LEU A 29 -5.86 3.78 -8.90
CA LEU A 29 -6.58 5.06 -8.92
C LEU A 29 -5.61 6.20 -9.25
N ALA A 30 -4.44 6.24 -8.62
CA ALA A 30 -3.40 7.21 -8.91
C ALA A 30 -2.97 7.20 -10.39
N CYS A 31 -2.87 6.01 -11.02
CA CYS A 31 -2.57 5.89 -12.45
C CYS A 31 -3.67 6.45 -13.36
N ARG A 32 -4.93 6.38 -12.93
CA ARG A 32 -6.10 6.72 -13.75
C ARG A 32 -6.56 8.16 -13.60
N THR A 33 -6.30 8.78 -12.44
CA THR A 33 -6.75 10.14 -12.19
C THR A 33 -5.98 11.15 -13.03
N GLY A 34 -6.70 12.11 -13.62
CA GLY A 34 -6.12 13.26 -14.31
C GLY A 34 -5.67 14.36 -13.37
N ASP A 35 -6.14 14.36 -12.11
CA ASP A 35 -5.77 15.35 -11.10
C ASP A 35 -4.42 15.02 -10.48
N VAL A 36 -3.48 15.95 -10.55
CA VAL A 36 -2.10 15.76 -10.08
C VAL A 36 -2.04 15.64 -8.56
N GLY A 37 -2.87 16.42 -7.86
CA GLY A 37 -2.93 16.39 -6.40
C GLY A 37 -3.51 15.06 -5.90
N GLU A 38 -4.61 14.62 -6.51
CA GLU A 38 -5.23 13.33 -6.20
C GLU A 38 -4.27 12.16 -6.49
N ARG A 39 -3.55 12.20 -7.62
CA ARG A 39 -2.51 11.21 -7.95
C ARG A 39 -1.47 11.09 -6.85
N TYR A 40 -0.97 12.22 -6.35
CA TYR A 40 0.00 12.24 -5.25
C TYR A 40 -0.56 11.65 -3.97
N VAL A 41 -1.79 12.04 -3.60
CA VAL A 41 -2.47 11.57 -2.40
C VAL A 41 -2.69 10.06 -2.44
N GLU A 42 -3.20 9.54 -3.56
CA GLU A 42 -3.47 8.11 -3.73
C GLU A 42 -2.20 7.28 -3.82
N ALA A 43 -1.15 7.77 -4.47
CA ALA A 43 0.16 7.13 -4.48
C ALA A 43 0.73 6.96 -3.06
N HIS A 44 0.68 8.04 -2.26
CA HIS A 44 1.11 7.97 -0.86
C HIS A 44 0.23 7.01 -0.03
N LEU A 45 -1.07 7.00 -0.26
CA LEU A 45 -2.01 6.12 0.44
C LEU A 45 -1.77 4.64 0.09
N GLY A 46 -1.39 4.35 -1.15
CA GLY A 46 -0.95 3.03 -1.58
C GLY A 46 0.26 2.56 -0.76
N ALA A 47 1.31 3.36 -0.70
CA ALA A 47 2.50 3.05 0.09
C ALA A 47 2.17 2.87 1.59
N LEU A 48 1.32 3.71 2.16
CA LEU A 48 0.90 3.62 3.56
C LEU A 48 0.19 2.28 3.86
N ARG A 49 -0.67 1.82 2.96
CA ARG A 49 -1.37 0.54 3.08
C ARG A 49 -0.43 -0.66 2.96
N ALA A 50 0.54 -0.59 2.05
CA ALA A 50 1.58 -1.61 1.92
C ALA A 50 2.42 -1.72 3.21
N ALA A 51 2.88 -0.60 3.76
CA ALA A 51 3.60 -0.58 5.03
C ALA A 51 2.75 -1.15 6.19
N ALA A 52 1.46 -0.80 6.26
CA ALA A 52 0.55 -1.32 7.25
C ALA A 52 0.32 -2.84 7.12
N ALA A 53 0.32 -3.38 5.88
CA ALA A 53 0.23 -4.81 5.62
C ALA A 53 1.44 -5.57 6.19
N LEU A 54 2.65 -5.04 5.99
CA LEU A 54 3.88 -5.63 6.52
C LEU A 54 3.91 -5.56 8.05
N LEU A 55 3.51 -4.43 8.64
CA LEU A 55 3.38 -4.31 10.10
C LEU A 55 2.38 -5.32 10.66
N ALA A 56 1.21 -5.48 10.03
CA ALA A 56 0.20 -6.44 10.45
C ALA A 56 0.74 -7.88 10.40
N ALA A 57 1.45 -8.23 9.33
CA ALA A 57 2.03 -9.58 9.17
C ALA A 57 3.14 -9.88 10.17
N ARG A 58 4.03 -8.90 10.44
CA ARG A 58 5.18 -9.10 11.34
C ARG A 58 4.87 -8.84 12.82
N SER A 59 3.77 -8.16 13.12
CA SER A 59 3.32 -7.94 14.51
C SER A 59 2.60 -9.14 15.11
N LEU A 60 2.43 -10.23 14.36
CA LEU A 60 1.70 -11.43 14.71
C LEU A 60 2.61 -12.67 14.84
N PRO A 61 3.64 -12.66 15.69
CA PRO A 61 3.86 -13.85 16.49
C PRO A 61 4.36 -13.51 17.89
N GLY A 62 3.49 -13.70 18.88
CA GLY A 62 3.93 -13.69 20.28
C GLY A 62 3.08 -12.95 21.29
N SER A 63 2.10 -12.16 20.94
CA SER A 63 1.07 -11.75 21.89
C SER A 63 -0.14 -12.68 21.79
N VAL A 64 0.09 -13.96 22.10
CA VAL A 64 -0.98 -14.88 22.46
C VAL A 64 -1.52 -14.42 23.82
N GLY A 65 -2.46 -13.53 23.78
CA GLY A 65 -3.16 -13.00 24.94
C GLY A 65 -4.42 -12.29 24.49
N ALA A 66 -5.49 -13.06 24.31
CA ALA A 66 -6.86 -12.69 24.03
C ALA A 66 -7.23 -12.50 22.54
N PRO A 67 -8.26 -13.23 22.05
CA PRO A 67 -8.81 -13.01 20.73
C PRO A 67 -9.41 -11.61 20.63
N PRO A 68 -9.17 -10.86 19.53
CA PRO A 68 -9.85 -9.59 19.33
C PRO A 68 -11.34 -9.87 19.19
N ALA A 69 -12.14 -9.24 20.06
CA ALA A 69 -13.58 -9.27 19.92
C ALA A 69 -13.99 -8.76 18.53
N PRO A 70 -14.98 -9.41 17.87
CA PRO A 70 -15.41 -9.01 16.54
C PRO A 70 -15.96 -7.59 16.59
N GLY A 71 -15.42 -6.71 15.74
CA GLY A 71 -15.89 -5.32 15.60
C GLY A 71 -14.89 -4.20 15.86
N ARG A 72 -13.62 -4.49 16.15
CA ARG A 72 -12.62 -3.41 16.30
C ARG A 72 -11.92 -3.12 14.98
N THR A 73 -12.42 -2.14 14.30
CA THR A 73 -11.74 -1.47 13.18
C THR A 73 -10.39 -0.91 13.66
N ILE A 74 -9.34 -0.99 12.82
CA ILE A 74 -7.99 -0.45 13.05
C ILE A 74 -8.01 1.03 13.53
N ARG A 75 -9.05 1.78 13.16
CA ARG A 75 -9.33 3.13 13.62
C ARG A 75 -9.50 3.25 15.14
N ALA A 76 -9.92 2.17 15.82
CA ALA A 76 -10.12 2.14 17.28
C ALA A 76 -8.85 1.77 18.06
N ALA A 77 -7.89 1.06 17.44
CA ALA A 77 -6.60 0.74 18.05
C ALA A 77 -5.69 1.98 18.16
N VAL A 78 -5.81 2.91 17.21
CA VAL A 78 -5.11 4.20 17.24
C VAL A 78 -5.67 5.15 18.31
N LEU A 79 -6.94 4.97 18.73
CA LEU A 79 -7.63 5.89 19.64
C LEU A 79 -7.72 5.44 21.12
N ARG A 80 -7.26 4.24 21.46
CA ARG A 80 -7.45 3.70 22.82
C ARG A 80 -6.19 3.20 23.52
N SER A 81 -5.07 3.87 23.39
CA SER A 81 -3.97 3.76 24.33
C SER A 81 -4.07 4.87 25.39
N GLY A 82 -5.24 5.00 25.98
CA GLY A 82 -5.50 5.94 27.06
C GLY A 82 -5.48 5.22 28.42
N GLY A 83 -4.36 5.27 29.09
CA GLY A 83 -4.23 4.79 30.44
C GLY A 83 -2.79 4.87 30.93
N GLY A 84 -2.36 6.02 31.46
CA GLY A 84 -1.10 6.17 32.15
C GLY A 84 -0.13 7.15 31.52
N SER A 85 -0.18 8.40 31.95
CA SER A 85 0.95 9.32 32.14
C SER A 85 2.01 9.38 31.03
N SER A 86 1.80 10.25 30.16
CA SER A 86 2.51 10.79 29.00
C SER A 86 1.68 10.56 27.76
N ARG A 87 1.14 11.65 27.22
CA ARG A 87 0.38 11.65 25.96
C ARG A 87 1.34 11.26 24.83
N SER A 88 1.59 9.98 24.67
CA SER A 88 2.30 9.43 23.52
C SER A 88 1.50 9.77 22.28
N ARG A 89 1.98 10.76 21.54
CA ARG A 89 1.49 11.08 20.19
C ARG A 89 1.37 9.76 19.41
N PRO A 90 0.24 9.47 18.74
CA PRO A 90 0.10 8.23 17.98
C PRO A 90 1.27 8.12 17.01
N ARG A 91 2.02 7.03 17.12
CA ARG A 91 3.18 6.78 16.26
C ARG A 91 2.69 6.56 14.85
N SER A 92 3.33 7.22 13.91
CA SER A 92 3.02 7.00 12.50
C SER A 92 3.51 5.61 12.05
N VAL A 93 2.89 5.07 11.01
CA VAL A 93 3.35 3.82 10.35
C VAL A 93 4.85 3.91 10.03
N TRP A 94 5.30 5.07 9.58
CA TRP A 94 6.69 5.33 9.20
C TRP A 94 7.67 5.35 10.38
N GLU A 95 7.20 5.60 11.59
CA GLU A 95 8.01 5.48 12.82
C GLU A 95 8.09 4.04 13.34
N LEU A 96 7.08 3.23 13.03
CA LEU A 96 7.01 1.83 13.45
C LEU A 96 7.73 0.90 12.48
N LEU A 97 7.67 1.17 11.19
CA LEU A 97 8.20 0.31 10.14
C LEU A 97 9.68 -0.05 10.33
N PRO A 98 10.61 0.88 10.64
CA PRO A 98 12.02 0.54 10.85
C PRO A 98 12.28 -0.38 12.05
N ARG A 99 11.35 -0.45 12.99
CA ARG A 99 11.48 -1.33 14.18
C ARG A 99 11.16 -2.78 13.85
N VAL A 100 10.33 -2.99 12.85
CA VAL A 100 9.82 -4.31 12.45
C VAL A 100 10.52 -4.79 11.18
N ALA A 101 10.97 -3.85 10.37
CA ALA A 101 11.65 -4.07 9.10
C ALA A 101 12.79 -3.04 8.94
N PRO A 102 13.95 -3.25 9.61
CA PRO A 102 15.08 -2.31 9.55
C PRO A 102 15.58 -2.06 8.12
N GLU A 103 15.44 -3.05 7.25
CA GLU A 103 15.77 -2.98 5.82
C GLU A 103 14.97 -1.92 5.05
N LEU A 104 13.84 -1.44 5.60
CA LEU A 104 12.99 -0.42 5.01
C LEU A 104 13.16 0.97 5.64
N THR A 105 14.26 1.20 6.36
CA THR A 105 14.49 2.49 7.06
C THR A 105 14.51 3.68 6.09
N GLU A 106 15.19 3.56 4.95
CA GLU A 106 15.25 4.62 3.94
C GLU A 106 13.88 4.89 3.31
N TRP A 107 13.12 3.85 3.01
CA TRP A 107 11.75 3.96 2.54
C TRP A 107 10.83 4.65 3.55
N SER A 108 11.01 4.34 4.82
CA SER A 108 10.26 4.98 5.91
C SER A 108 10.54 6.47 5.99
N ALA A 109 11.80 6.87 5.87
CA ALA A 109 12.21 8.27 5.87
C ALA A 109 11.65 9.01 4.64
N PHE A 110 11.72 8.40 3.47
CA PHE A 110 11.19 8.95 2.22
C PHE A 110 9.66 9.19 2.32
N PHE A 111 8.90 8.18 2.72
CA PHE A 111 7.44 8.33 2.82
C PHE A 111 7.00 9.18 4.02
N ALA A 112 7.77 9.27 5.09
CA ALA A 112 7.52 10.23 6.16
C ALA A 112 7.68 11.69 5.67
N ALA A 113 8.62 11.95 4.78
CA ALA A 113 8.78 13.25 4.14
C ALA A 113 7.61 13.54 3.18
N SER A 114 7.22 12.57 2.35
CA SER A 114 6.08 12.72 1.43
C SER A 114 4.74 12.89 2.15
N ALA A 115 4.58 12.37 3.38
CA ALA A 115 3.38 12.57 4.19
C ALA A 115 3.14 14.05 4.52
N ARG A 116 4.20 14.81 4.80
CA ARG A 116 4.10 16.26 5.02
C ARG A 116 3.68 16.99 3.75
N ARG A 117 4.23 16.59 2.62
CA ARG A 117 3.88 17.15 1.31
C ARG A 117 2.43 16.83 0.94
N ARG A 118 2.00 15.59 1.16
CA ARG A 118 0.60 15.17 0.99
C ARG A 118 -0.35 16.05 1.79
N ALA A 119 -0.09 16.26 3.07
CA ALA A 119 -0.91 17.12 3.91
C ALA A 119 -0.95 18.57 3.41
N ALA A 120 0.10 19.08 2.77
CA ALA A 120 0.09 20.40 2.13
C ALA A 120 -0.78 20.40 0.86
N VAL A 121 -0.71 19.36 0.03
CA VAL A 121 -1.56 19.19 -1.17
C VAL A 121 -3.04 19.12 -0.79
N GLU A 122 -3.40 18.34 0.23
CA GLU A 122 -4.77 18.25 0.75
C GLU A 122 -5.31 19.61 1.27
N ARG A 123 -4.42 20.53 1.65
CA ARG A 123 -4.77 21.91 2.01
C ARG A 123 -4.74 22.90 0.84
N GLY A 124 -4.60 22.39 -0.39
CA GLY A 124 -4.63 23.21 -1.61
C GLY A 124 -3.27 23.68 -2.12
N SER A 125 -2.15 23.17 -1.58
CA SER A 125 -0.83 23.50 -2.14
C SER A 125 -0.66 22.88 -3.52
N GLN A 126 -0.13 23.67 -4.45
CA GLN A 126 0.16 23.20 -5.81
C GLN A 126 1.26 22.15 -5.81
N ILE A 127 1.13 21.17 -6.71
CA ILE A 127 2.11 20.13 -6.96
C ILE A 127 2.32 19.98 -8.47
N VAL A 128 3.55 19.68 -8.88
CA VAL A 128 3.86 19.45 -10.30
C VAL A 128 3.66 17.98 -10.67
N ALA A 129 3.23 17.72 -11.89
CA ALA A 129 2.93 16.36 -12.37
C ALA A 129 4.10 15.40 -12.17
N ARG A 130 5.33 15.83 -12.45
CA ARG A 130 6.52 15.02 -12.27
C ARG A 130 6.71 14.53 -10.83
N GLU A 131 6.45 15.38 -9.84
CA GLU A 131 6.56 15.02 -8.42
C GLU A 131 5.53 13.93 -8.05
N ALA A 132 4.33 14.02 -8.60
CA ALA A 132 3.28 13.01 -8.39
C ALA A 132 3.62 11.69 -9.10
N ASP A 133 4.12 11.74 -10.32
CA ASP A 133 4.52 10.57 -11.10
C ASP A 133 5.74 9.86 -10.47
N ASP A 134 6.70 10.62 -9.95
CA ASP A 134 7.86 10.07 -9.24
C ASP A 134 7.42 9.38 -7.94
N LEU A 135 6.50 9.97 -7.16
CA LEU A 135 5.96 9.33 -5.95
C LEU A 135 5.20 8.05 -6.30
N LEU A 136 4.38 8.07 -7.35
CA LEU A 136 3.65 6.88 -7.79
C LEU A 136 4.61 5.73 -8.12
N ARG A 137 5.65 5.99 -8.90
CA ARG A 137 6.68 4.98 -9.23
C ARG A 137 7.37 4.44 -7.98
N GLN A 138 7.72 5.31 -7.02
CA GLN A 138 8.33 4.86 -5.77
C GLN A 138 7.37 4.02 -4.93
N ALA A 139 6.08 4.35 -4.93
CA ALA A 139 5.07 3.58 -4.21
C ALA A 139 4.81 2.20 -4.84
N GLU A 140 4.88 2.08 -6.16
CA GLU A 140 4.82 0.80 -6.88
C GLU A 140 6.00 -0.11 -6.51
N ILE A 141 7.23 0.42 -6.59
CA ILE A 141 8.44 -0.31 -6.20
C ILE A 141 8.36 -0.75 -4.74
N PHE A 142 7.91 0.15 -3.86
CA PHE A 142 7.76 -0.16 -2.44
C PHE A 142 6.74 -1.29 -2.19
N LEU A 143 5.62 -1.30 -2.90
CA LEU A 143 4.63 -2.38 -2.83
C LEU A 143 5.24 -3.73 -3.25
N GLU A 144 6.02 -3.75 -4.33
CA GLU A 144 6.73 -4.96 -4.79
C GLU A 144 7.70 -5.49 -3.71
N ILE A 145 8.50 -4.61 -3.12
CA ILE A 145 9.41 -4.98 -2.03
C ILE A 145 8.64 -5.56 -0.84
N VAL A 146 7.54 -4.93 -0.44
CA VAL A 146 6.70 -5.44 0.66
C VAL A 146 6.13 -6.82 0.34
N GLN A 147 5.66 -7.06 -0.89
CA GLN A 147 5.16 -8.37 -1.31
C GLN A 147 6.26 -9.43 -1.26
N GLU A 148 7.45 -9.11 -1.72
CA GLU A 148 8.61 -10.00 -1.65
C GLU A 148 8.98 -10.35 -0.19
N LEU A 149 9.00 -9.34 0.70
CA LEU A 149 9.25 -9.55 2.13
C LEU A 149 8.18 -10.40 2.83
N LEU A 150 6.97 -10.43 2.28
CA LEU A 150 5.86 -11.27 2.74
C LEU A 150 5.85 -12.66 2.08
N GLY A 151 6.81 -12.96 1.20
CA GLY A 151 6.89 -14.23 0.47
C GLY A 151 5.77 -14.42 -0.55
N LEU A 152 5.13 -13.32 -0.98
CA LEU A 152 4.12 -13.37 -2.03
C LEU A 152 4.77 -13.41 -3.41
N PRO A 153 4.20 -14.16 -4.38
CA PRO A 153 4.66 -14.08 -5.75
C PRO A 153 4.54 -12.64 -6.25
N ARG A 154 5.52 -12.19 -7.04
CA ARG A 154 5.38 -10.93 -7.75
C ARG A 154 4.11 -10.99 -8.58
N ALA A 155 3.17 -10.12 -8.27
CA ALA A 155 2.07 -9.88 -9.20
C ALA A 155 2.69 -9.32 -10.48
N ASP A 156 2.16 -9.73 -11.64
CA ASP A 156 2.56 -9.11 -12.91
C ASP A 156 2.56 -7.59 -12.72
N PRO A 157 3.60 -6.90 -13.20
CA PRO A 157 3.62 -5.45 -13.14
C PRO A 157 2.28 -4.97 -13.66
N LEU A 158 1.68 -3.98 -12.99
CA LEU A 158 0.41 -3.38 -13.42
C LEU A 158 0.58 -3.11 -14.91
N ALA A 159 0.08 -4.03 -15.76
CA ALA A 159 0.30 -3.98 -17.18
C ALA A 159 -0.15 -2.59 -17.64
N PRO A 160 0.70 -1.80 -18.28
CA PRO A 160 0.30 -0.50 -18.72
C PRO A 160 -0.96 -0.69 -19.55
N LEU A 161 -2.08 -0.10 -19.13
CA LEU A 161 -3.36 -0.12 -19.85
C LEU A 161 -3.25 0.59 -21.22
N SER A 162 -2.02 0.72 -21.74
CA SER A 162 -1.62 1.31 -22.99
C SER A 162 -1.86 0.41 -24.20
N GLY A 163 -2.61 -0.68 -24.08
CA GLY A 163 -2.76 -1.67 -25.13
C GLY A 163 -4.20 -1.92 -25.64
N TYR A 164 -5.21 -1.28 -25.10
CA TYR A 164 -6.54 -1.40 -25.72
C TYR A 164 -6.71 -0.37 -26.85
N VAL A 165 -6.05 -0.63 -27.96
CA VAL A 165 -6.46 -0.07 -29.25
C VAL A 165 -7.69 -0.87 -29.65
N ALA A 166 -8.88 -0.29 -29.50
CA ALA A 166 -10.09 -0.87 -30.02
C ALA A 166 -9.89 -1.16 -31.50
N PRO A 167 -10.24 -2.37 -32.01
CA PRO A 167 -10.17 -2.64 -33.42
C PRO A 167 -11.11 -1.66 -34.15
N VAL A 168 -10.54 -0.83 -35.01
CA VAL A 168 -11.30 0.02 -35.91
C VAL A 168 -12.03 -0.91 -36.83
N SER A 169 -13.34 -1.10 -36.62
CA SER A 169 -14.22 -1.78 -37.55
C SER A 169 -14.20 -1.01 -38.85
N ARG A 170 -13.41 -1.49 -39.82
CA ARG A 170 -13.54 -1.06 -41.20
C ARG A 170 -14.91 -1.53 -41.69
N SER A 171 -15.87 -0.63 -41.61
CA SER A 171 -17.13 -0.76 -42.33
C SER A 171 -16.79 -0.80 -43.80
N GLY A 172 -16.84 -1.99 -44.40
CA GLY A 172 -16.70 -2.19 -45.82
C GLY A 172 -17.89 -1.55 -46.55
N GLY A 173 -17.63 -0.41 -47.17
CA GLY A 173 -18.55 0.16 -48.15
C GLY A 173 -18.56 -0.76 -49.39
N ALA A 174 -19.59 -1.55 -49.51
CA ALA A 174 -19.98 -2.17 -50.79
C ALA A 174 -20.59 -1.08 -51.66
N GLY A 175 -19.81 -0.53 -52.57
CA GLY A 175 -20.31 0.21 -53.71
C GLY A 175 -20.73 -0.79 -54.81
N ARG A 176 -21.98 -0.73 -55.17
CA ARG A 176 -22.53 -1.34 -56.39
C ARG A 176 -22.15 -0.46 -57.57
N GLU A 177 -21.63 -1.05 -58.59
CA GLU A 177 -22.14 -1.17 -59.97
C GLU A 177 -21.19 -2.01 -60.81
#